data_43aaeed43d25d71bb211d1136d7bd6db
#
_entry.id   43aaeed43d25d71bb211d1136d7bd6db
#
_cell.length_a   1.000
_cell.length_b   1.000
_cell.length_c   1.000
_cell.angle_alpha   90.00
_cell.angle_beta   90.00
_cell.angle_gamma   90.00
#
_symmetry.space_group_name_H-M   'P 1'
#
loop_
_entity.id
_entity.type
_entity.pdbx_description
1 polymer ?
#
loop_
_entity_poly.entity_id
_entity_poly.type
_entity_poly.pdbx_seq_one_letter_code
_entity_poly.pdbx_strand_id
1 'polypeptide(L)'
;YLTSEDDMMSCELNTRADGIFCGKNVFETVFRLLSPKVNIKFYFNDGDVISKGDKIADIEGPARYILMGERTALNYVQRMSGIATETNKYQKAVGEYKAKIVDTRKTTPGFRAFEKYSVKTGGGSLHRFNLADCAMIKDNHIKFSGSLTEAVTRLKKHISHAHKIEVECDTLEQVKEALDCGVDIIMLDN
;
A
#
# COMPACT_ATOMS: atom_id res chain seq x y z
N TYR A 1 -0.75 -25.26 -26.08
CA TYR A 1 -0.52 -26.44 -26.95
C TYR A 1 0.61 -27.36 -26.45
N LEU A 2 1.36 -26.99 -25.39
CA LEU A 2 2.41 -27.80 -24.79
C LEU A 2 1.90 -28.74 -23.70
N THR A 3 0.68 -28.48 -23.17
CA THR A 3 0.09 -29.24 -22.07
C THR A 3 -1.32 -29.66 -22.43
N SER A 4 -1.71 -30.89 -22.05
CA SER A 4 -3.10 -31.34 -22.04
C SER A 4 -3.85 -30.80 -20.81
N GLU A 5 -5.16 -31.04 -20.75
CA GLU A 5 -5.95 -30.66 -19.55
C GLU A 5 -5.66 -31.54 -18.34
N ASP A 6 -5.13 -32.74 -18.57
CA ASP A 6 -4.84 -33.74 -17.54
C ASP A 6 -3.41 -33.71 -17.03
N ASP A 7 -2.52 -32.93 -17.69
CA ASP A 7 -1.13 -32.83 -17.28
C ASP A 7 -1.02 -32.10 -15.93
N MET A 8 -0.54 -32.81 -14.92
CA MET A 8 -0.32 -32.27 -13.59
C MET A 8 1.12 -31.78 -13.42
N MET A 9 1.29 -30.72 -12.65
CA MET A 9 2.58 -30.10 -12.35
C MET A 9 2.66 -29.79 -10.86
N SER A 10 3.88 -29.95 -10.31
CA SER A 10 4.25 -29.45 -8.99
C SER A 10 5.43 -28.49 -9.14
N CYS A 11 5.38 -27.36 -8.47
CA CYS A 11 6.47 -26.37 -8.45
C CYS A 11 6.53 -25.65 -7.12
N GLU A 12 7.63 -24.93 -6.90
CA GLU A 12 7.89 -24.19 -5.66
C GLU A 12 7.99 -22.68 -5.93
N LEU A 13 7.49 -21.90 -4.99
CA LEU A 13 7.77 -20.47 -4.92
C LEU A 13 8.92 -20.27 -3.92
N ASN A 14 10.08 -19.83 -4.42
CA ASN A 14 11.26 -19.56 -3.62
C ASN A 14 11.64 -18.08 -3.70
N THR A 15 12.05 -17.46 -2.57
CA THR A 15 12.55 -16.09 -2.60
C THR A 15 14.02 -16.03 -3.00
N ARG A 16 14.39 -14.94 -3.70
CA ARG A 16 15.79 -14.66 -4.12
C ARG A 16 16.44 -13.54 -3.32
N ALA A 17 15.72 -12.95 -2.37
CA ALA A 17 16.20 -11.84 -1.55
C ALA A 17 15.59 -11.90 -0.14
N ASP A 18 16.27 -11.28 0.81
CA ASP A 18 15.73 -11.03 2.14
C ASP A 18 14.65 -9.95 2.10
N GLY A 19 13.64 -10.03 2.96
CA GLY A 19 12.59 -9.02 3.01
C GLY A 19 11.41 -9.39 3.87
N ILE A 20 10.28 -8.73 3.56
CA ILE A 20 8.98 -8.99 4.17
C ILE A 20 8.08 -9.58 3.09
N PHE A 21 7.52 -10.76 3.36
CA PHE A 21 6.57 -11.38 2.45
C PHE A 21 5.24 -10.65 2.48
N CYS A 22 4.66 -10.38 1.30
CA CYS A 22 3.37 -9.70 1.18
C CYS A 22 2.69 -10.08 -0.13
N GLY A 23 1.38 -10.39 -0.05
CA GLY A 23 0.57 -10.68 -1.23
C GLY A 23 0.11 -12.13 -1.33
N LYS A 24 0.16 -12.91 -0.25
CA LYS A 24 -0.29 -14.31 -0.18
C LYS A 24 -1.67 -14.51 -0.82
N ASN A 25 -2.67 -13.76 -0.36
CA ASN A 25 -4.04 -13.90 -0.84
C ASN A 25 -4.20 -13.48 -2.31
N VAL A 26 -3.41 -12.50 -2.76
CA VAL A 26 -3.42 -12.06 -4.16
C VAL A 26 -2.82 -13.15 -5.05
N PHE A 27 -1.69 -13.72 -4.66
CA PHE A 27 -1.05 -14.84 -5.34
C PHE A 27 -2.01 -16.02 -5.50
N GLU A 28 -2.64 -16.45 -4.42
CA GLU A 28 -3.63 -17.54 -4.41
C GLU A 28 -4.84 -17.22 -5.31
N THR A 29 -5.33 -15.98 -5.25
CA THR A 29 -6.50 -15.55 -6.01
C THR A 29 -6.27 -15.63 -7.52
N VAL A 30 -5.05 -15.32 -8.00
CA VAL A 30 -4.71 -15.46 -9.43
C VAL A 30 -4.97 -16.89 -9.92
N PHE A 31 -4.49 -17.88 -9.18
CA PHE A 31 -4.66 -19.27 -9.57
C PHE A 31 -6.10 -19.75 -9.37
N ARG A 32 -6.74 -19.37 -8.28
CA ARG A 32 -8.15 -19.73 -8.01
C ARG A 32 -9.10 -19.22 -9.11
N LEU A 33 -8.83 -18.04 -9.68
CA LEU A 33 -9.60 -17.50 -10.80
C LEU A 33 -9.39 -18.29 -12.10
N LEU A 34 -8.25 -18.93 -12.26
CA LEU A 34 -7.97 -19.77 -13.42
C LEU A 34 -8.52 -21.18 -13.27
N SER A 35 -8.34 -21.80 -12.11
CA SER A 35 -8.83 -23.14 -11.82
C SER A 35 -8.89 -23.42 -10.31
N PRO A 36 -10.02 -23.94 -9.81
CA PRO A 36 -10.12 -24.41 -8.41
C PRO A 36 -9.29 -25.67 -8.13
N LYS A 37 -8.72 -26.32 -9.16
CA LYS A 37 -7.88 -27.50 -9.03
C LYS A 37 -6.43 -27.18 -8.70
N VAL A 38 -6.03 -25.90 -8.69
CA VAL A 38 -4.68 -25.50 -8.26
C VAL A 38 -4.67 -25.36 -6.74
N ASN A 39 -3.83 -26.15 -6.09
CA ASN A 39 -3.63 -26.12 -4.65
C ASN A 39 -2.31 -25.41 -4.32
N ILE A 40 -2.32 -24.57 -3.32
CA ILE A 40 -1.14 -23.84 -2.87
C ILE A 40 -1.00 -24.01 -1.37
N LYS A 41 0.15 -24.51 -0.94
CA LYS A 41 0.51 -24.64 0.46
C LYS A 41 1.58 -23.62 0.80
N PHE A 42 1.20 -22.57 1.52
CA PHE A 42 2.13 -21.55 1.99
C PHE A 42 2.81 -21.93 3.30
N TYR A 43 4.08 -21.56 3.44
CA TYR A 43 4.89 -21.71 4.64
C TYR A 43 5.06 -20.37 5.39
N PHE A 44 4.76 -19.25 4.74
CA PHE A 44 4.83 -17.89 5.27
C PHE A 44 3.50 -17.17 5.13
N ASN A 45 3.29 -16.19 5.99
CA ASN A 45 2.14 -15.28 5.97
C ASN A 45 2.60 -13.85 5.63
N ASP A 46 1.65 -13.02 5.22
CA ASP A 46 1.94 -11.61 4.99
C ASP A 46 2.46 -10.96 6.28
N GLY A 47 3.60 -10.28 6.18
CA GLY A 47 4.32 -9.67 7.29
C GLY A 47 5.48 -10.49 7.84
N ASP A 48 5.59 -11.76 7.50
CA ASP A 48 6.73 -12.60 7.91
C ASP A 48 8.02 -12.14 7.26
N VAL A 49 9.11 -12.21 8.03
CA VAL A 49 10.47 -12.00 7.51
C VAL A 49 10.87 -13.22 6.72
N ILE A 50 11.34 -13.00 5.51
CA ILE A 50 11.86 -14.04 4.62
C ILE A 50 13.33 -13.80 4.30
N SER A 51 14.09 -14.89 4.14
CA SER A 51 15.50 -14.88 3.80
C SER A 51 15.73 -15.50 2.42
N LYS A 52 16.77 -15.04 1.75
CA LYS A 52 17.14 -15.57 0.43
C LYS A 52 17.26 -17.09 0.47
N GLY A 53 16.50 -17.75 -0.40
CA GLY A 53 16.45 -19.21 -0.52
C GLY A 53 15.27 -19.86 0.20
N ASP A 54 14.51 -19.13 1.02
CA ASP A 54 13.33 -19.67 1.67
C ASP A 54 12.29 -20.15 0.67
N LYS A 55 11.72 -21.31 0.92
CA LYS A 55 10.59 -21.84 0.18
C LYS A 55 9.30 -21.25 0.75
N ILE A 56 8.66 -20.38 -0.03
CA ILE A 56 7.46 -19.64 0.36
C ILE A 56 6.21 -20.49 0.23
N ALA A 57 6.11 -21.28 -0.85
CA ALA A 57 4.97 -22.15 -1.09
C ALA A 57 5.30 -23.34 -2.00
N ASP A 58 4.53 -24.40 -1.84
CA ASP A 58 4.37 -25.46 -2.86
C ASP A 58 3.08 -25.21 -3.65
N ILE A 59 3.11 -25.44 -4.95
CA ILE A 59 2.00 -25.24 -5.88
C ILE A 59 1.81 -26.53 -6.68
N GLU A 60 0.61 -27.08 -6.64
CA GLU A 60 0.26 -28.31 -7.34
C GLU A 60 -1.06 -28.15 -8.10
N GLY A 61 -1.13 -28.69 -9.32
CA GLY A 61 -2.35 -28.64 -10.11
C GLY A 61 -2.12 -28.85 -11.59
N PRO A 62 -3.16 -28.59 -12.41
CA PRO A 62 -3.01 -28.73 -13.86
C PRO A 62 -1.98 -27.73 -14.40
N ALA A 63 -0.97 -28.24 -15.10
CA ALA A 63 0.19 -27.50 -15.59
C ALA A 63 -0.20 -26.25 -16.40
N ARG A 64 -1.24 -26.36 -17.22
CA ARG A 64 -1.76 -25.27 -18.04
C ARG A 64 -2.09 -24.03 -17.23
N TYR A 65 -2.81 -24.17 -16.11
CA TYR A 65 -3.26 -23.04 -15.29
C TYR A 65 -2.12 -22.48 -14.43
N ILE A 66 -1.21 -23.33 -13.98
CA ILE A 66 -0.01 -22.88 -13.25
C ILE A 66 0.84 -21.99 -14.18
N LEU A 67 1.15 -22.46 -15.39
CA LEU A 67 1.92 -21.68 -16.37
C LEU A 67 1.22 -20.39 -16.81
N MET A 68 -0.12 -20.39 -16.94
CA MET A 68 -0.89 -19.20 -17.29
C MET A 68 -0.86 -18.15 -16.18
N GLY A 69 -0.95 -18.55 -14.92
CA GLY A 69 -1.05 -17.65 -13.75
C GLY A 69 0.30 -17.13 -13.25
N GLU A 70 1.37 -17.88 -13.49
CA GLU A 70 2.69 -17.66 -12.90
C GLU A 70 3.15 -16.20 -12.98
N ARG A 71 3.24 -15.64 -14.18
CA ARG A 71 3.78 -14.28 -14.36
C ARG A 71 2.94 -13.22 -13.65
N THR A 72 1.63 -13.33 -13.73
CA THR A 72 0.70 -12.41 -13.07
C THR A 72 0.86 -12.50 -11.55
N ALA A 73 0.83 -13.71 -10.99
CA ALA A 73 0.97 -13.94 -9.56
C ALA A 73 2.32 -13.42 -9.03
N LEU A 74 3.42 -13.71 -9.74
CA LEU A 74 4.76 -13.24 -9.39
C LEU A 74 4.87 -11.71 -9.45
N ASN A 75 4.28 -11.05 -10.45
CA ASN A 75 4.33 -9.58 -10.55
C ASN A 75 3.68 -8.92 -9.33
N TYR A 76 2.52 -9.42 -8.87
CA TYR A 76 1.87 -8.90 -7.67
C TYR A 76 2.70 -9.14 -6.42
N VAL A 77 3.07 -10.39 -6.14
CA VAL A 77 3.76 -10.73 -4.88
C VAL A 77 5.13 -10.07 -4.78
N GLN A 78 5.86 -9.95 -5.88
CA GLN A 78 7.15 -9.26 -5.92
C GLN A 78 7.01 -7.76 -5.65
N ARG A 79 6.04 -7.11 -6.30
CA ARG A 79 5.76 -5.68 -6.09
C ARG A 79 5.34 -5.42 -4.64
N MET A 80 4.39 -6.19 -4.14
CA MET A 80 3.85 -6.04 -2.79
C MET A 80 4.90 -6.30 -1.71
N SER A 81 5.68 -7.38 -1.84
CA SER A 81 6.78 -7.69 -0.92
C SER A 81 7.89 -6.65 -0.96
N GLY A 82 8.19 -6.10 -2.14
CA GLY A 82 9.16 -5.01 -2.28
C GLY A 82 8.74 -3.76 -1.51
N ILE A 83 7.47 -3.34 -1.61
CA ILE A 83 6.93 -2.19 -0.87
C ILE A 83 6.92 -2.47 0.64
N ALA A 84 6.48 -3.65 1.07
CA ALA A 84 6.47 -4.03 2.48
C ALA A 84 7.89 -4.04 3.06
N THR A 85 8.86 -4.56 2.31
CA THR A 85 10.27 -4.61 2.70
C THR A 85 10.85 -3.20 2.86
N GLU A 86 10.61 -2.32 1.90
CA GLU A 86 11.11 -0.96 1.96
C GLU A 86 10.47 -0.18 3.12
N THR A 87 9.15 -0.30 3.30
CA THR A 87 8.45 0.28 4.45
C THR A 87 9.03 -0.19 5.77
N ASN A 88 9.34 -1.49 5.89
CA ASN A 88 9.92 -2.06 7.10
C ASN A 88 11.30 -1.50 7.43
N LYS A 89 12.13 -1.19 6.41
CA LYS A 89 13.41 -0.52 6.60
C LYS A 89 13.23 0.87 7.21
N TYR A 90 12.32 1.68 6.66
CA TYR A 90 12.01 3.00 7.21
C TYR A 90 11.42 2.90 8.62
N GLN A 91 10.52 1.96 8.85
CA GLN A 91 9.93 1.76 10.18
C GLN A 91 10.98 1.38 11.22
N LYS A 92 11.95 0.54 10.86
CA LYS A 92 13.09 0.20 11.73
C LYS A 92 14.00 1.40 11.98
N ALA A 93 14.22 2.25 10.98
CA ALA A 93 15.02 3.45 11.12
C ALA A 93 14.37 4.50 12.06
N VAL A 94 13.04 4.59 12.06
CA VAL A 94 12.29 5.42 13.03
C VAL A 94 12.48 4.92 14.45
N GLY A 95 12.62 3.60 14.66
CA GLY A 95 12.89 3.00 15.95
C GLY A 95 11.84 3.35 17.01
N GLU A 96 12.29 3.88 18.16
CA GLU A 96 11.45 4.23 19.31
C GLU A 96 10.87 5.66 19.24
N TYR A 97 11.16 6.42 18.20
CA TYR A 97 10.58 7.75 18.04
C TYR A 97 9.06 7.67 17.85
N LYS A 98 8.35 8.72 18.31
CA LYS A 98 6.88 8.81 18.16
C LYS A 98 6.41 8.98 16.72
N ALA A 99 7.33 9.31 15.79
CA ALA A 99 7.02 9.45 14.37
C ALA A 99 6.52 8.12 13.78
N LYS A 100 5.68 8.22 12.75
CA LYS A 100 5.17 7.06 12.01
C LYS A 100 5.47 7.22 10.53
N ILE A 101 5.87 6.15 9.88
CA ILE A 101 5.93 6.09 8.42
C ILE A 101 4.51 5.93 7.90
N VAL A 102 4.10 6.79 6.99
CA VAL A 102 2.77 6.76 6.37
C VAL A 102 2.86 6.72 4.86
N ASP A 103 1.84 6.14 4.23
CA ASP A 103 1.71 6.14 2.77
C ASP A 103 1.16 7.48 2.23
N THR A 104 1.02 7.55 0.92
CA THR A 104 0.40 8.68 0.23
C THR A 104 -0.61 8.21 -0.81
N ARG A 105 -1.26 9.18 -1.50
CA ARG A 105 -2.07 8.91 -2.69
C ARG A 105 -1.28 8.92 -4.00
N LYS A 106 0.01 9.17 -3.96
CA LYS A 106 0.92 9.12 -5.13
C LYS A 106 1.25 7.65 -5.43
N THR A 107 0.26 6.90 -5.89
CA THR A 107 0.32 5.47 -6.15
C THR A 107 0.29 5.16 -7.64
N THR A 108 0.78 3.98 -8.01
CA THR A 108 0.64 3.45 -9.37
C THR A 108 -0.84 3.38 -9.74
N PRO A 109 -1.26 3.87 -10.92
CA PRO A 109 -2.64 3.78 -11.37
C PRO A 109 -3.20 2.36 -11.24
N GLY A 110 -4.41 2.25 -10.66
CA GLY A 110 -5.07 0.96 -10.41
C GLY A 110 -4.47 0.10 -9.29
N PHE A 111 -3.33 0.49 -8.70
CA PHE A 111 -2.61 -0.36 -7.74
C PHE A 111 -2.70 0.11 -6.28
N ARG A 112 -3.43 1.19 -5.98
CA ARG A 112 -3.48 1.83 -4.67
C ARG A 112 -3.84 0.88 -3.53
N ALA A 113 -4.83 0.03 -3.71
CA ALA A 113 -5.26 -0.92 -2.67
C ALA A 113 -4.12 -1.87 -2.27
N PHE A 114 -3.39 -2.38 -3.24
CA PHE A 114 -2.27 -3.29 -3.03
C PHE A 114 -1.06 -2.58 -2.42
N GLU A 115 -0.73 -1.36 -2.89
CA GLU A 115 0.38 -0.58 -2.34
C GLU A 115 0.14 -0.18 -0.88
N LYS A 116 -1.07 0.32 -0.56
CA LYS A 116 -1.45 0.67 0.81
C LYS A 116 -1.46 -0.55 1.73
N TYR A 117 -1.99 -1.68 1.27
CA TYR A 117 -1.92 -2.94 2.01
C TYR A 117 -0.48 -3.33 2.31
N SER A 118 0.41 -3.22 1.31
CA SER A 118 1.83 -3.55 1.46
C SER A 118 2.56 -2.63 2.44
N VAL A 119 2.25 -1.33 2.44
CA VAL A 119 2.78 -0.39 3.44
C VAL A 119 2.35 -0.82 4.85
N LYS A 120 1.07 -1.14 5.04
CA LYS A 120 0.57 -1.63 6.34
C LYS A 120 1.26 -2.92 6.76
N THR A 121 1.44 -3.86 5.84
CA THR A 121 2.13 -5.14 6.07
C THR A 121 3.59 -4.94 6.48
N GLY A 122 4.27 -3.94 5.91
CA GLY A 122 5.64 -3.56 6.28
C GLY A 122 5.77 -2.83 7.62
N GLY A 123 4.67 -2.60 8.35
CA GLY A 123 4.64 -1.92 9.64
C GLY A 123 4.34 -0.42 9.57
N GLY A 124 4.11 0.13 8.38
CA GLY A 124 3.71 1.52 8.20
C GLY A 124 2.26 1.79 8.57
N SER A 125 1.90 3.04 8.66
CA SER A 125 0.54 3.53 8.89
C SER A 125 -0.07 4.03 7.58
N LEU A 126 -1.40 4.11 7.54
CA LEU A 126 -2.12 4.55 6.35
C LEU A 126 -2.58 6.00 6.51
N HIS A 127 -2.33 6.80 5.48
CA HIS A 127 -2.99 8.08 5.27
C HIS A 127 -4.30 7.86 4.50
N ARG A 128 -5.06 8.93 4.19
CA ARG A 128 -6.33 8.86 3.47
C ARG A 128 -6.24 8.00 2.20
N PHE A 129 -7.23 7.15 1.98
CA PHE A 129 -7.31 6.31 0.80
C PHE A 129 -7.80 7.08 -0.43
N ASN A 130 -8.78 7.98 -0.20
CA ASN A 130 -9.40 8.79 -1.24
C ASN A 130 -9.75 10.20 -0.71
N LEU A 131 -10.50 10.98 -1.48
CA LEU A 131 -10.85 12.35 -1.12
C LEU A 131 -11.97 12.44 -0.05
N ALA A 132 -12.68 11.34 0.20
CA ALA A 132 -13.76 11.31 1.18
C ALA A 132 -13.27 11.07 2.61
N ASP A 133 -12.05 10.58 2.82
CA ASP A 133 -11.56 10.22 4.16
C ASP A 133 -11.10 11.43 4.98
N CYS A 134 -10.51 12.42 4.31
CA CYS A 134 -9.97 13.62 4.93
C CYS A 134 -9.91 14.76 3.90
N ALA A 135 -10.37 15.92 4.28
CA ALA A 135 -10.24 17.11 3.46
C ALA A 135 -8.81 17.64 3.53
N MET A 136 -8.24 18.01 2.39
CA MET A 136 -6.88 18.58 2.33
C MET A 136 -6.87 19.87 1.54
N ILE A 137 -6.32 20.91 2.14
CA ILE A 137 -6.05 22.20 1.53
C ILE A 137 -4.58 22.25 1.13
N LYS A 138 -4.32 22.69 -0.09
CA LYS A 138 -3.00 22.84 -0.70
C LYS A 138 -2.81 24.22 -1.30
N ASP A 139 -1.60 24.54 -1.74
CA ASP A 139 -1.20 25.80 -2.36
C ASP A 139 -2.20 26.33 -3.38
N ASN A 140 -2.65 25.48 -4.31
CA ASN A 140 -3.62 25.87 -5.33
C ASN A 140 -5.01 26.21 -4.76
N HIS A 141 -5.42 25.55 -3.67
CA HIS A 141 -6.67 25.87 -2.98
C HIS A 141 -6.57 27.23 -2.26
N ILE A 142 -5.42 27.49 -1.62
CA ILE A 142 -5.14 28.76 -0.94
C ILE A 142 -5.14 29.92 -1.96
N LYS A 143 -4.40 29.75 -3.08
CA LYS A 143 -4.36 30.74 -4.16
C LYS A 143 -5.74 31.05 -4.73
N PHE A 144 -6.55 30.01 -4.98
CA PHE A 144 -7.92 30.16 -5.50
C PHE A 144 -8.84 30.87 -4.50
N SER A 145 -8.70 30.56 -3.22
CA SER A 145 -9.55 31.15 -2.16
C SER A 145 -9.13 32.53 -1.73
N GLY A 146 -7.91 32.97 -2.04
CA GLY A 146 -7.32 34.26 -1.67
C GLY A 146 -6.49 34.20 -0.39
N SER A 147 -6.78 33.29 0.57
CA SER A 147 -5.99 33.04 1.78
C SER A 147 -6.26 31.64 2.31
N LEU A 148 -5.39 31.14 3.21
CA LEU A 148 -5.56 29.89 3.92
C LEU A 148 -6.81 29.96 4.82
N THR A 149 -6.98 31.05 5.56
CA THR A 149 -8.13 31.26 6.43
C THR A 149 -9.45 31.21 5.67
N GLU A 150 -9.52 31.82 4.49
CA GLU A 150 -10.73 31.78 3.66
C GLU A 150 -10.98 30.36 3.12
N ALA A 151 -9.93 29.63 2.69
CA ALA A 151 -10.04 28.26 2.24
C ALA A 151 -10.60 27.34 3.35
N VAL A 152 -10.06 27.44 4.57
CA VAL A 152 -10.53 26.67 5.73
C VAL A 152 -11.96 27.04 6.10
N THR A 153 -12.29 28.36 6.11
CA THR A 153 -13.63 28.85 6.44
C THR A 153 -14.70 28.34 5.48
N ARG A 154 -14.41 28.38 4.18
CA ARG A 154 -15.30 27.81 3.15
C ARG A 154 -15.47 26.32 3.32
N LEU A 155 -14.36 25.59 3.53
CA LEU A 155 -14.39 24.14 3.70
C LEU A 155 -15.24 23.72 4.90
N LYS A 156 -15.06 24.37 6.06
CA LYS A 156 -15.81 24.09 7.30
C LYS A 156 -17.33 24.24 7.16
N LYS A 157 -17.82 25.05 6.21
CA LYS A 157 -19.26 25.20 5.94
C LYS A 157 -19.87 24.00 5.20
N HIS A 158 -19.05 23.17 4.56
CA HIS A 158 -19.51 22.11 3.66
C HIS A 158 -19.19 20.69 4.13
N ILE A 159 -18.21 20.53 5.03
CA ILE A 159 -17.82 19.21 5.54
C ILE A 159 -18.53 18.91 6.86
N SER A 160 -18.73 17.62 7.14
CA SER A 160 -19.21 17.15 8.44
C SER A 160 -18.15 17.38 9.52
N HIS A 161 -18.59 17.63 10.75
CA HIS A 161 -17.74 17.73 11.93
C HIS A 161 -16.89 16.48 12.21
N ALA A 162 -17.26 15.34 11.62
CA ALA A 162 -16.50 14.09 11.73
C ALA A 162 -15.30 14.01 10.79
N HIS A 163 -15.18 14.93 9.81
CA HIS A 163 -14.06 14.94 8.88
C HIS A 163 -12.93 15.83 9.40
N LYS A 164 -11.72 15.30 9.32
CA LYS A 164 -10.50 16.06 9.60
C LYS A 164 -10.14 16.98 8.45
N ILE A 165 -9.53 18.12 8.79
CA ILE A 165 -8.97 19.09 7.84
C ILE A 165 -7.46 19.04 7.98
N GLU A 166 -6.79 18.76 6.88
CA GLU A 166 -5.34 18.82 6.73
C GLU A 166 -4.95 19.98 5.82
N VAL A 167 -3.95 20.75 6.23
CA VAL A 167 -3.41 21.85 5.44
C VAL A 167 -1.93 21.65 5.18
N GLU A 168 -1.54 21.72 3.90
CA GLU A 168 -0.16 21.72 3.45
C GLU A 168 0.39 23.13 3.52
N CYS A 169 1.46 23.34 4.28
CA CYS A 169 2.07 24.63 4.57
C CYS A 169 3.52 24.67 4.06
N ASP A 170 3.81 25.68 3.23
CA ASP A 170 5.15 25.93 2.68
C ASP A 170 6.00 26.84 3.56
N THR A 171 5.35 27.63 4.44
CA THR A 171 6.02 28.63 5.28
C THR A 171 5.57 28.58 6.74
N LEU A 172 6.39 29.10 7.65
CA LEU A 172 6.06 29.19 9.08
C LEU A 172 4.87 30.14 9.35
N GLU A 173 4.66 31.14 8.50
CA GLU A 173 3.51 32.02 8.56
C GLU A 173 2.22 31.25 8.28
N GLN A 174 2.22 30.39 7.24
CA GLN A 174 1.09 29.50 6.95
C GLN A 174 0.84 28.50 8.08
N VAL A 175 1.88 27.99 8.74
CA VAL A 175 1.73 27.12 9.91
C VAL A 175 1.00 27.84 11.05
N LYS A 176 1.37 29.11 11.36
CA LYS A 176 0.68 29.91 12.37
C LYS A 176 -0.77 30.17 11.99
N GLU A 177 -1.01 30.57 10.73
CA GLU A 177 -2.37 30.79 10.23
C GLU A 177 -3.22 29.51 10.31
N ALA A 178 -2.66 28.35 9.98
CA ALA A 178 -3.34 27.06 10.09
C ALA A 178 -3.68 26.70 11.55
N LEU A 179 -2.78 26.97 12.49
CA LEU A 179 -3.03 26.81 13.93
C LEU A 179 -4.17 27.69 14.41
N ASP A 180 -4.16 28.97 14.02
CA ASP A 180 -5.21 29.94 14.38
C ASP A 180 -6.57 29.52 13.78
N CYS A 181 -6.57 28.91 12.62
CA CYS A 181 -7.77 28.34 11.99
C CYS A 181 -8.30 27.08 12.68
N GLY A 182 -7.53 26.46 13.57
CA GLY A 182 -7.90 25.22 14.27
C GLY A 182 -8.11 24.06 13.31
N VAL A 183 -7.14 23.79 12.43
CA VAL A 183 -7.11 22.60 11.57
C VAL A 183 -6.61 21.38 12.34
N ASP A 184 -6.96 20.19 11.90
CA ASP A 184 -6.62 18.95 12.63
C ASP A 184 -5.20 18.46 12.35
N ILE A 185 -4.69 18.70 11.15
CA ILE A 185 -3.39 18.21 10.67
C ILE A 185 -2.71 19.33 9.88
N ILE A 186 -1.44 19.56 10.19
CA ILE A 186 -0.57 20.46 9.42
C ILE A 186 0.52 19.60 8.78
N MET A 187 0.58 19.62 7.45
CA MET A 187 1.63 19.01 6.67
C MET A 187 2.67 20.07 6.34
N LEU A 188 3.92 19.82 6.68
CA LEU A 188 5.04 20.67 6.29
C LEU A 188 5.54 20.18 4.92
N ASP A 189 5.57 21.08 3.93
CA ASP A 189 6.10 20.78 2.61
C ASP A 189 7.52 21.36 2.48
N ASN A 190 8.50 20.44 2.30
CA ASN A 190 9.95 20.70 2.19
C ASN A 190 10.59 21.42 3.40
#